data_ca501a409c759551feaccab3268fdf21
#
_entry.id   ca501a409c759551feaccab3268fdf21
#
_cell.length_a   1.000
_cell.length_b   1.000
_cell.length_c   1.000
_cell.angle_alpha   90.00
_cell.angle_beta   90.00
_cell.angle_gamma   90.00
#
_symmetry.space_group_name_H-M   'P 1'
#
loop_
_entity.id
_entity.type
_entity.pdbx_description
1 polymer ?
#
loop_
_entity_poly.entity_id
_entity_poly.type
_entity_poly.pdbx_seq_one_letter_code
_entity_poly.pdbx_strand_id
1 'polypeptide(L)'
;FQAEDGIRDVERSRGLGDVYKRQEYLEENIFEPLGMIDTGFHVRPDQVERFANNYARPTGPLEIFDQAKSSEYLSERTFKSGGGGLVSTLPDYLRFAQMLLNKGELEGERVLSRKTVEYATLNHLPGDRDMEQMGAGGFSESAFTGIGHCLIGSVCVNPAAAPNMQSYGDFGWGGAAGTRFWVDPGEGIQCVFMTQFMPGGRYPIQEYLRHLVCSAIID
;
A
#
# COMPACT_ATOMS: atom_id res chain seq x y z
N PHE A 1 -5.02 2.54 -17.03
CA PHE A 1 -6.13 1.64 -16.67
C PHE A 1 -7.39 2.47 -16.59
N GLN A 2 -8.32 2.30 -17.52
CA GLN A 2 -9.60 2.99 -17.48
C GLN A 2 -10.49 2.31 -16.44
N ALA A 3 -11.41 3.04 -15.82
CA ALA A 3 -12.33 2.52 -14.81
C ALA A 3 -13.11 1.27 -15.28
N GLU A 4 -13.27 1.13 -16.59
CA GLU A 4 -13.89 -0.04 -17.23
C GLU A 4 -13.05 -1.32 -17.09
N ASP A 5 -11.72 -1.23 -17.03
CA ASP A 5 -10.86 -2.42 -16.86
C ASP A 5 -10.90 -2.90 -15.40
N GLY A 6 -11.03 -2.00 -14.43
CA GLY A 6 -11.30 -2.37 -13.04
C GLY A 6 -12.66 -3.07 -12.87
N ILE A 7 -13.68 -2.65 -13.62
CA ILE A 7 -15.00 -3.30 -13.65
C ILE A 7 -14.91 -4.68 -14.33
N ARG A 8 -14.11 -4.82 -15.39
CA ARG A 8 -13.89 -6.11 -16.08
C ARG A 8 -13.11 -7.10 -15.25
N ASP A 9 -12.12 -6.66 -14.45
CA ASP A 9 -11.44 -7.54 -13.51
C ASP A 9 -12.38 -8.02 -12.39
N VAL A 10 -13.27 -7.15 -11.92
CA VAL A 10 -14.39 -7.52 -11.04
C VAL A 10 -15.31 -8.54 -11.67
N GLU A 11 -15.58 -8.46 -12.98
CA GLU A 11 -16.38 -9.45 -13.69
C GLU A 11 -15.66 -10.77 -13.95
N ARG A 12 -14.35 -10.77 -14.11
CA ARG A 12 -13.53 -11.99 -14.27
C ARG A 12 -13.27 -12.71 -12.95
N SER A 13 -13.20 -11.99 -11.85
CA SER A 13 -13.16 -12.56 -10.49
C SER A 13 -14.53 -13.02 -9.98
N ARG A 14 -15.55 -13.03 -10.82
CA ARG A 14 -16.90 -13.53 -10.56
C ARG A 14 -17.05 -15.06 -10.64
N GLY A 15 -16.14 -15.77 -9.99
CA GLY A 15 -16.66 -16.86 -9.22
C GLY A 15 -17.32 -16.21 -7.99
N LEU A 16 -18.63 -16.22 -7.87
CA LEU A 16 -19.37 -15.67 -6.70
C LEU A 16 -18.82 -16.14 -5.34
N GLY A 17 -17.99 -17.19 -5.30
CA GLY A 17 -17.24 -17.64 -4.15
C GLY A 17 -16.02 -16.79 -3.77
N ASP A 18 -15.32 -16.14 -4.71
CA ASP A 18 -14.04 -15.50 -4.43
C ASP A 18 -14.20 -14.14 -3.72
N VAL A 19 -15.28 -13.43 -3.96
CA VAL A 19 -15.53 -12.12 -3.33
C VAL A 19 -15.86 -12.30 -1.83
N TYR A 20 -16.67 -13.28 -1.48
CA TYR A 20 -17.03 -13.58 -0.08
C TYR A 20 -15.86 -14.24 0.66
N LYS A 21 -15.10 -15.08 -0.02
CA LYS A 21 -13.94 -15.77 0.56
C LYS A 21 -12.71 -14.89 0.72
N ARG A 22 -12.62 -13.75 0.03
CA ARG A 22 -11.43 -12.89 0.10
C ARG A 22 -11.18 -12.36 1.51
N GLN A 23 -12.22 -11.90 2.20
CA GLN A 23 -12.09 -11.41 3.56
C GLN A 23 -11.63 -12.54 4.49
N GLU A 24 -12.32 -13.67 4.48
CA GLU A 24 -11.98 -14.85 5.27
C GLU A 24 -10.54 -15.30 4.99
N TYR A 25 -10.16 -15.35 3.70
CA TYR A 25 -8.81 -15.71 3.30
C TYR A 25 -7.74 -14.76 3.84
N LEU A 26 -7.98 -13.44 3.78
CA LEU A 26 -7.05 -12.45 4.31
C LEU A 26 -6.97 -12.50 5.84
N GLU A 27 -8.10 -12.68 6.50
CA GLU A 27 -8.17 -12.85 7.96
C GLU A 27 -7.37 -14.07 8.39
N GLU A 28 -7.67 -15.25 7.87
CA GLU A 28 -7.05 -16.52 8.27
C GLU A 28 -5.57 -16.64 7.90
N ASN A 29 -5.17 -16.10 6.75
CA ASN A 29 -3.84 -16.32 6.19
C ASN A 29 -2.87 -15.15 6.33
N ILE A 30 -3.35 -13.96 6.67
CA ILE A 30 -2.53 -12.75 6.78
C ILE A 30 -2.77 -12.03 8.11
N PHE A 31 -4.02 -11.62 8.40
CA PHE A 31 -4.25 -10.72 9.53
C PHE A 31 -4.10 -11.42 10.87
N GLU A 32 -4.69 -12.60 11.05
CA GLU A 32 -4.56 -13.38 12.28
C GLU A 32 -3.11 -13.83 12.53
N PRO A 33 -2.40 -14.48 11.58
CA PRO A 33 -1.00 -14.88 11.77
C PRO A 33 -0.08 -13.71 12.08
N LEU A 34 -0.35 -12.54 11.50
CA LEU A 34 0.45 -11.35 11.75
C LEU A 34 -0.02 -10.53 12.96
N GLY A 35 -1.11 -10.90 13.63
CA GLY A 35 -1.69 -10.14 14.73
C GLY A 35 -2.17 -8.74 14.32
N MET A 36 -2.68 -8.58 13.10
CA MET A 36 -3.20 -7.33 12.55
C MET A 36 -4.67 -7.14 12.97
N ILE A 37 -4.88 -6.91 14.26
CA ILE A 37 -6.19 -6.96 14.92
C ILE A 37 -7.14 -5.81 14.53
N ASP A 38 -6.63 -4.74 13.98
CA ASP A 38 -7.38 -3.54 13.59
C ASP A 38 -7.51 -3.41 12.06
N THR A 39 -7.22 -4.49 11.31
CA THR A 39 -7.26 -4.49 9.84
C THR A 39 -8.46 -5.28 9.33
N GLY A 40 -9.20 -4.72 8.37
CA GLY A 40 -10.37 -5.38 7.79
C GLY A 40 -11.08 -4.52 6.74
N PHE A 41 -12.19 -5.02 6.21
CA PHE A 41 -12.99 -4.29 5.20
C PHE A 41 -14.05 -3.37 5.82
N HIS A 42 -14.17 -3.33 7.12
CA HIS A 42 -15.02 -2.40 7.86
C HIS A 42 -14.44 -2.14 9.26
N VAL A 43 -14.86 -1.04 9.85
CA VAL A 43 -14.50 -0.66 11.21
C VAL A 43 -15.42 -1.36 12.19
N ARG A 44 -14.86 -2.11 13.13
CA ARG A 44 -15.68 -2.75 14.18
C ARG A 44 -16.28 -1.71 15.12
N PRO A 45 -17.43 -2.00 15.77
CA PRO A 45 -18.11 -1.06 16.66
C PRO A 45 -17.24 -0.50 17.80
N ASP A 46 -16.31 -1.30 18.33
CA ASP A 46 -15.36 -0.91 19.37
C ASP A 46 -14.23 -0.01 18.90
N GLN A 47 -14.06 0.16 17.57
CA GLN A 47 -13.00 0.92 16.94
C GLN A 47 -13.45 2.29 16.41
N VAL A 48 -14.75 2.56 16.36
CA VAL A 48 -15.33 3.75 15.71
C VAL A 48 -14.74 5.07 16.24
N GLU A 49 -14.46 5.15 17.52
CA GLU A 49 -13.89 6.37 18.13
C GLU A 49 -12.42 6.62 17.73
N ARG A 50 -11.73 5.60 17.17
CA ARG A 50 -10.37 5.72 16.64
C ARG A 50 -10.34 5.94 15.13
N PHE A 51 -11.49 5.81 14.46
CA PHE A 51 -11.56 5.95 13.01
C PHE A 51 -11.44 7.42 12.61
N ALA A 52 -10.53 7.73 11.71
CA ALA A 52 -10.23 9.08 11.30
C ALA A 52 -11.17 9.57 10.19
N ASN A 53 -11.50 10.86 10.19
CA ASN A 53 -12.08 11.51 9.03
C ASN A 53 -11.10 11.48 7.85
N ASN A 54 -11.61 11.34 6.63
CA ASN A 54 -10.85 11.58 5.42
C ASN A 54 -11.15 13.00 4.91
N TYR A 55 -10.11 13.72 4.53
CA TYR A 55 -10.19 15.11 4.12
C TYR A 55 -9.88 15.27 2.64
N ALA A 56 -10.41 16.31 2.03
CA ALA A 56 -10.06 16.73 0.70
C ALA A 56 -9.86 18.24 0.63
N ARG A 57 -9.14 18.66 -0.39
CA ARG A 57 -9.01 20.09 -0.74
C ARG A 57 -9.10 20.25 -2.25
N PRO A 58 -10.29 20.19 -2.82
CA PRO A 58 -10.46 20.34 -4.27
C PRO A 58 -10.02 21.72 -4.73
N THR A 59 -10.51 22.77 -4.07
CA THR A 59 -10.12 24.18 -4.21
C THR A 59 -10.42 24.88 -2.89
N GLY A 60 -9.62 25.82 -2.45
CA GLY A 60 -9.94 26.57 -1.23
C GLY A 60 -9.61 25.87 0.11
N PRO A 61 -10.47 25.92 1.12
CA PRO A 61 -10.21 25.36 2.45
C PRO A 61 -10.23 23.84 2.44
N LEU A 62 -9.73 23.27 3.55
CA LEU A 62 -9.83 21.83 3.81
C LEU A 62 -11.29 21.47 4.11
N GLU A 63 -11.78 20.41 3.46
CA GLU A 63 -13.15 19.89 3.61
C GLU A 63 -13.11 18.43 4.05
N ILE A 64 -14.14 17.97 4.76
CA ILE A 64 -14.30 16.57 5.08
C ILE A 64 -14.83 15.85 3.82
N PHE A 65 -14.06 14.90 3.30
CA PHE A 65 -14.42 14.05 2.16
C PHE A 65 -15.26 12.83 2.62
N ASP A 66 -14.84 12.20 3.73
CA ASP A 66 -15.57 11.11 4.38
C ASP A 66 -15.53 11.32 5.90
N GLN A 67 -16.72 11.48 6.48
CA GLN A 67 -16.85 11.72 7.91
C GLN A 67 -16.85 10.39 8.67
N ALA A 68 -15.93 10.20 9.61
CA ALA A 68 -15.75 8.96 10.35
C ALA A 68 -17.04 8.41 10.96
N LYS A 69 -17.85 9.27 11.58
CA LYS A 69 -19.08 8.86 12.29
C LYS A 69 -20.26 8.49 11.38
N SER A 70 -20.17 8.75 10.09
CA SER A 70 -21.19 8.41 9.08
C SER A 70 -20.60 7.71 7.85
N SER A 71 -19.37 7.28 7.96
CA SER A 71 -18.65 6.60 6.87
C SER A 71 -19.30 5.27 6.52
N GLU A 72 -19.27 4.94 5.24
CA GLU A 72 -19.69 3.61 4.75
C GLU A 72 -18.82 2.48 5.27
N TYR A 73 -17.61 2.77 5.76
CA TYR A 73 -16.73 1.79 6.42
C TYR A 73 -17.23 1.32 7.79
N LEU A 74 -18.28 1.93 8.36
CA LEU A 74 -18.90 1.48 9.59
C LEU A 74 -19.82 0.26 9.41
N SER A 75 -20.10 -0.11 8.18
CA SER A 75 -20.92 -1.28 7.83
C SER A 75 -20.15 -2.28 6.99
N GLU A 76 -20.51 -3.54 7.11
CA GLU A 76 -19.94 -4.57 6.28
C GLU A 76 -20.28 -4.34 4.81
N ARG A 77 -19.26 -4.33 3.96
CA ARG A 77 -19.41 -4.11 2.52
C ARG A 77 -19.70 -5.43 1.81
N THR A 78 -20.64 -5.39 0.88
CA THR A 78 -20.95 -6.53 0.01
C THR A 78 -19.83 -6.80 -1.00
N PHE A 79 -19.10 -5.75 -1.42
CA PHE A 79 -18.00 -5.86 -2.37
C PHE A 79 -16.65 -5.65 -1.67
N LYS A 80 -15.81 -6.69 -1.65
CA LYS A 80 -14.45 -6.68 -1.12
C LYS A 80 -13.46 -6.47 -2.28
N SER A 81 -13.11 -5.22 -2.57
CA SER A 81 -12.21 -4.87 -3.67
C SER A 81 -10.80 -5.46 -3.47
N GLY A 82 -10.16 -5.85 -4.57
CA GLY A 82 -8.74 -6.21 -4.57
C GLY A 82 -7.80 -5.01 -4.62
N GLY A 83 -8.30 -3.84 -5.04
CA GLY A 83 -7.51 -2.62 -5.20
C GLY A 83 -7.71 -1.58 -4.08
N GLY A 84 -8.56 -1.88 -3.07
CA GLY A 84 -8.81 -0.94 -1.98
C GLY A 84 -9.96 -1.38 -1.08
N GLY A 85 -10.28 -0.57 -0.08
CA GLY A 85 -11.41 -0.83 0.81
C GLY A 85 -11.02 -1.42 2.17
N LEU A 86 -9.75 -1.70 2.42
CA LEU A 86 -9.27 -2.05 3.76
C LEU A 86 -9.12 -0.79 4.62
N VAL A 87 -9.49 -0.93 5.87
CA VAL A 87 -9.09 -0.04 6.97
C VAL A 87 -8.00 -0.73 7.78
N SER A 88 -7.09 0.04 8.34
CA SER A 88 -5.97 -0.49 9.12
C SER A 88 -5.42 0.56 10.06
N THR A 89 -4.46 0.19 10.88
CA THR A 89 -3.69 1.07 11.76
C THR A 89 -2.21 1.03 11.42
N LEU A 90 -1.47 2.04 11.89
CA LEU A 90 -0.02 2.08 11.73
C LEU A 90 0.68 0.85 12.35
N PRO A 91 0.35 0.41 13.59
CA PRO A 91 0.92 -0.80 14.16
C PRO A 91 0.69 -2.05 13.30
N ASP A 92 -0.54 -2.26 12.82
CA ASP A 92 -0.87 -3.43 12.01
C ASP A 92 -0.09 -3.44 10.69
N TYR A 93 -0.07 -2.30 10.01
CA TYR A 93 0.61 -2.23 8.72
C TYR A 93 2.15 -2.33 8.86
N LEU A 94 2.71 -1.88 10.00
CA LEU A 94 4.12 -2.12 10.32
C LEU A 94 4.42 -3.61 10.49
N ARG A 95 3.52 -4.40 11.06
CA ARG A 95 3.68 -5.87 11.18
C ARG A 95 3.72 -6.53 9.80
N PHE A 96 2.84 -6.11 8.89
CA PHE A 96 2.85 -6.58 7.50
C PHE A 96 4.16 -6.20 6.78
N ALA A 97 4.60 -4.95 6.90
CA ALA A 97 5.84 -4.49 6.30
C ALA A 97 7.07 -5.20 6.89
N GLN A 98 7.07 -5.47 8.22
CA GLN A 98 8.13 -6.24 8.88
C GLN A 98 8.18 -7.69 8.40
N MET A 99 7.03 -8.33 8.20
CA MET A 99 6.95 -9.67 7.61
C MET A 99 7.60 -9.70 6.22
N LEU A 100 7.35 -8.69 5.39
CA LEU A 100 7.99 -8.58 4.07
C LEU A 100 9.51 -8.35 4.19
N LEU A 101 9.96 -7.48 5.08
CA LEU A 101 11.39 -7.23 5.35
C LEU A 101 12.10 -8.51 5.82
N ASN A 102 11.45 -9.30 6.67
CA ASN A 102 11.91 -10.59 7.15
C ASN A 102 11.72 -11.74 6.13
N LYS A 103 11.42 -11.41 4.87
CA LYS A 103 11.26 -12.40 3.80
C LYS A 103 10.15 -13.43 4.06
N GLY A 104 9.03 -12.95 4.56
CA GLY A 104 7.79 -13.72 4.68
C GLY A 104 7.46 -14.29 6.04
N GLU A 105 8.16 -13.85 7.10
CA GLU A 105 7.99 -14.36 8.47
C GLU A 105 7.95 -13.22 9.50
N LEU A 106 7.12 -13.37 10.52
CA LEU A 106 7.09 -12.47 11.67
C LEU A 106 6.78 -13.29 12.94
N GLU A 107 7.63 -13.13 13.98
CA GLU A 107 7.44 -13.74 15.30
C GLU A 107 7.22 -15.27 15.28
N GLY A 108 7.82 -15.95 14.31
CA GLY A 108 7.72 -17.39 14.11
C GLY A 108 6.58 -17.83 13.16
N GLU A 109 5.68 -16.92 12.83
CA GLU A 109 4.60 -17.18 11.85
C GLU A 109 5.08 -16.90 10.42
N ARG A 110 5.01 -17.92 9.57
CA ARG A 110 5.42 -17.81 8.17
C ARG A 110 4.20 -17.70 7.25
N VAL A 111 3.97 -16.49 6.75
CA VAL A 111 2.89 -16.18 5.81
C VAL A 111 3.30 -16.48 4.36
N LEU A 112 4.54 -16.16 3.99
CA LEU A 112 5.08 -16.39 2.65
C LEU A 112 6.42 -17.11 2.69
N SER A 113 6.73 -17.90 1.67
CA SER A 113 8.07 -18.43 1.53
C SER A 113 9.06 -17.30 1.20
N ARG A 114 10.31 -17.44 1.64
CA ARG A 114 11.38 -16.50 1.28
C ARG A 114 11.46 -16.30 -0.24
N LYS A 115 11.37 -17.38 -1.00
CA LYS A 115 11.42 -17.33 -2.47
C LYS A 115 10.22 -16.62 -3.09
N THR A 116 9.05 -16.71 -2.48
CA THR A 116 7.87 -15.97 -2.92
C THR A 116 8.07 -14.46 -2.75
N VAL A 117 8.58 -14.02 -1.61
CA VAL A 117 8.87 -12.59 -1.37
C VAL A 117 9.95 -12.11 -2.34
N GLU A 118 11.08 -12.83 -2.46
CA GLU A 118 12.14 -12.48 -3.39
C GLU A 118 11.63 -12.35 -4.84
N TYR A 119 10.78 -13.27 -5.29
CA TYR A 119 10.17 -13.20 -6.63
C TYR A 119 9.17 -12.05 -6.75
N ALA A 120 8.30 -11.88 -5.75
CA ALA A 120 7.26 -10.85 -5.77
C ALA A 120 7.81 -9.42 -5.78
N THR A 121 9.04 -9.21 -5.31
CA THR A 121 9.70 -7.91 -5.26
C THR A 121 10.63 -7.62 -6.44
N LEU A 122 10.78 -8.56 -7.38
CA LEU A 122 11.50 -8.29 -8.65
C LEU A 122 10.72 -7.33 -9.54
N ASN A 123 11.44 -6.62 -10.42
CA ASN A 123 10.78 -5.87 -11.49
C ASN A 123 10.16 -6.84 -12.50
N HIS A 124 8.85 -6.75 -12.69
CA HIS A 124 8.10 -7.59 -13.63
C HIS A 124 7.75 -6.86 -14.94
N LEU A 125 8.24 -5.65 -15.14
CA LEU A 125 8.02 -4.94 -16.39
C LEU A 125 8.88 -5.54 -17.51
N PRO A 126 8.34 -5.67 -18.74
CA PRO A 126 9.06 -6.25 -19.87
C PRO A 126 10.38 -5.53 -20.16
N GLY A 127 11.47 -6.31 -20.28
CA GLY A 127 12.80 -5.78 -20.61
C GLY A 127 13.46 -4.99 -19.47
N ASP A 128 13.06 -5.27 -18.24
CA ASP A 128 13.56 -4.61 -17.02
C ASP A 128 13.45 -3.08 -17.04
N ARG A 129 12.45 -2.58 -17.78
CA ARG A 129 12.20 -1.13 -17.91
C ARG A 129 11.58 -0.56 -16.64
N ASP A 130 11.72 0.75 -16.46
CA ASP A 130 10.97 1.50 -15.45
C ASP A 130 9.56 1.88 -15.95
N MET A 131 8.72 2.37 -15.05
CA MET A 131 7.33 2.72 -15.35
C MET A 131 7.24 3.95 -16.28
N GLU A 132 8.21 4.86 -16.27
CA GLU A 132 8.25 6.00 -17.18
C GLU A 132 8.45 5.51 -18.62
N GLN A 133 9.40 4.61 -18.84
CA GLN A 133 9.67 4.00 -20.15
C GLN A 133 8.50 3.14 -20.65
N MET A 134 7.63 2.68 -19.76
CA MET A 134 6.40 1.96 -20.10
C MET A 134 5.23 2.89 -20.44
N GLY A 135 5.40 4.20 -20.32
CA GLY A 135 4.33 5.17 -20.57
C GLY A 135 3.25 5.16 -19.48
N ALA A 136 3.55 4.68 -18.30
CA ALA A 136 2.62 4.60 -17.16
C ALA A 136 2.31 5.96 -16.53
N GLY A 137 2.72 7.06 -17.14
CA GLY A 137 2.43 8.43 -16.69
C GLY A 137 0.93 8.64 -16.52
N GLY A 138 0.52 9.00 -15.32
CA GLY A 138 -0.89 9.23 -14.94
C GLY A 138 -1.40 8.39 -13.77
N PHE A 139 -0.63 7.40 -13.32
CA PHE A 139 -0.95 6.61 -12.13
C PHE A 139 -0.27 7.13 -10.87
N SER A 140 0.64 8.08 -11.00
CA SER A 140 1.42 8.52 -9.88
C SER A 140 1.58 10.02 -9.90
N GLU A 141 1.45 10.54 -8.74
CA GLU A 141 1.74 11.89 -8.34
C GLU A 141 3.25 12.14 -8.21
N SER A 142 4.09 11.13 -8.43
CA SER A 142 5.56 11.18 -8.42
C SER A 142 6.15 10.69 -9.74
N ALA A 143 7.32 11.19 -10.11
CA ALA A 143 8.08 10.69 -11.25
C ALA A 143 8.47 9.22 -11.05
N PHE A 144 8.45 8.45 -12.12
CA PHE A 144 8.75 7.03 -12.13
C PHE A 144 10.07 6.64 -12.79
N THR A 145 10.90 7.62 -13.09
CA THR A 145 12.24 7.34 -13.62
C THR A 145 13.03 6.48 -12.64
N GLY A 146 13.58 5.38 -13.09
CA GLY A 146 14.33 4.45 -12.25
C GLY A 146 13.46 3.57 -11.34
N ILE A 147 12.13 3.63 -11.48
CA ILE A 147 11.17 2.88 -10.67
C ILE A 147 10.43 1.88 -11.55
N GLY A 148 10.66 0.61 -11.33
CA GLY A 148 9.92 -0.50 -11.93
C GLY A 148 8.65 -0.86 -11.16
N HIS A 149 8.00 -1.94 -11.57
CA HIS A 149 6.79 -2.46 -10.91
C HIS A 149 6.96 -3.93 -10.56
N CYS A 150 6.80 -4.23 -9.30
CA CYS A 150 6.80 -5.58 -8.75
C CYS A 150 5.36 -6.06 -8.46
N LEU A 151 5.17 -7.30 -8.00
CA LEU A 151 3.83 -7.82 -7.68
C LEU A 151 3.20 -7.19 -6.43
N ILE A 152 3.99 -6.50 -5.62
CA ILE A 152 3.53 -5.84 -4.38
C ILE A 152 3.30 -4.34 -4.61
N GLY A 153 3.98 -3.74 -5.61
CA GLY A 153 3.91 -2.31 -5.88
C GLY A 153 5.09 -1.82 -6.74
N SER A 154 5.63 -0.65 -6.42
CA SER A 154 6.82 -0.12 -7.07
C SER A 154 8.09 -0.78 -6.52
N VAL A 155 9.14 -0.83 -7.34
CA VAL A 155 10.48 -1.28 -6.93
C VAL A 155 11.55 -0.39 -7.57
N CYS A 156 12.56 0.00 -6.80
CA CYS A 156 13.68 0.78 -7.33
C CYS A 156 14.61 -0.11 -8.16
N VAL A 157 14.77 0.22 -9.44
CA VAL A 157 15.66 -0.48 -10.38
C VAL A 157 16.87 0.36 -10.79
N ASN A 158 16.81 1.66 -10.58
CA ASN A 158 17.95 2.57 -10.84
C ASN A 158 17.93 3.72 -9.80
N PRO A 159 18.62 3.56 -8.66
CA PRO A 159 18.66 4.58 -7.62
C PRO A 159 19.17 5.95 -8.08
N ALA A 160 20.12 5.97 -9.04
CA ALA A 160 20.70 7.22 -9.55
C ALA A 160 19.72 8.03 -10.42
N ALA A 161 18.74 7.38 -11.02
CA ALA A 161 17.69 8.03 -11.82
C ALA A 161 16.41 8.30 -11.00
N ALA A 162 16.26 7.63 -9.85
CA ALA A 162 15.08 7.75 -9.02
C ALA A 162 14.90 9.18 -8.46
N PRO A 163 13.66 9.65 -8.29
CA PRO A 163 13.38 11.01 -7.84
C PRO A 163 13.75 11.26 -6.36
N ASN A 164 13.94 10.20 -5.60
CA ASN A 164 14.23 10.26 -4.16
C ASN A 164 15.38 9.34 -3.79
N MET A 165 16.03 9.59 -2.66
CA MET A 165 17.01 8.66 -2.10
C MET A 165 16.35 7.32 -1.79
N GLN A 166 16.87 6.24 -2.36
CA GLN A 166 16.42 4.87 -2.15
C GLN A 166 17.47 3.87 -2.63
N SER A 167 17.44 2.68 -2.10
CA SER A 167 18.35 1.60 -2.48
C SER A 167 17.82 0.83 -3.68
N TYR A 168 18.69 0.15 -4.42
CA TYR A 168 18.26 -0.83 -5.40
C TYR A 168 17.45 -1.94 -4.73
N GLY A 169 16.27 -2.25 -5.28
CA GLY A 169 15.37 -3.24 -4.71
C GLY A 169 14.49 -2.76 -3.55
N ASP A 170 14.59 -1.49 -3.15
CA ASP A 170 13.60 -0.83 -2.29
C ASP A 170 12.23 -0.91 -2.96
N PHE A 171 11.21 -1.38 -2.25
CA PHE A 171 9.87 -1.55 -2.81
C PHE A 171 8.79 -1.02 -1.88
N GLY A 172 7.65 -0.66 -2.45
CA GLY A 172 6.52 -0.13 -1.68
C GLY A 172 5.39 0.35 -2.57
N TRP A 173 4.35 0.92 -1.95
CA TRP A 173 3.25 1.51 -2.67
C TRP A 173 2.61 2.65 -1.89
N GLY A 174 1.71 3.39 -2.54
CA GLY A 174 0.93 4.46 -1.94
C GLY A 174 -0.56 4.28 -2.13
N GLY A 175 -1.34 4.87 -1.24
CA GLY A 175 -2.80 4.90 -1.32
C GLY A 175 -3.33 6.26 -1.77
N ALA A 176 -4.56 6.28 -2.30
CA ALA A 176 -5.22 7.48 -2.80
C ALA A 176 -5.41 8.57 -1.72
N ALA A 177 -5.54 8.18 -0.45
CA ALA A 177 -5.61 9.11 0.69
C ALA A 177 -4.24 9.56 1.23
N GLY A 178 -3.17 9.37 0.46
CA GLY A 178 -1.82 9.79 0.80
C GLY A 178 -1.07 8.85 1.75
N THR A 179 -1.60 7.68 2.06
CA THR A 179 -0.88 6.65 2.79
C THR A 179 0.29 6.14 1.97
N ARG A 180 1.36 5.72 2.63
CA ARG A 180 2.54 5.14 1.97
C ARG A 180 3.23 4.11 2.85
N PHE A 181 3.79 3.08 2.22
CA PHE A 181 4.80 2.25 2.86
C PHE A 181 5.95 1.99 1.89
N TRP A 182 7.12 1.72 2.43
CA TRP A 182 8.23 1.11 1.71
C TRP A 182 9.03 0.21 2.62
N VAL A 183 9.70 -0.74 2.00
CA VAL A 183 10.65 -1.66 2.62
C VAL A 183 11.94 -1.56 1.84
N ASP A 184 13.03 -1.30 2.51
CA ASP A 184 14.38 -1.29 1.96
C ASP A 184 15.16 -2.49 2.54
N PRO A 185 15.26 -3.59 1.78
CA PRO A 185 16.01 -4.77 2.24
C PRO A 185 17.52 -4.54 2.31
N GLY A 186 18.04 -3.55 1.57
CA GLY A 186 19.46 -3.20 1.55
C GLY A 186 19.88 -2.57 2.86
N GLU A 187 19.10 -1.65 3.37
CA GLU A 187 19.32 -0.95 4.63
C GLU A 187 18.67 -1.66 5.83
N GLY A 188 17.86 -2.69 5.60
CA GLY A 188 17.16 -3.40 6.68
C GLY A 188 16.09 -2.56 7.36
N ILE A 189 15.50 -1.59 6.66
CA ILE A 189 14.50 -0.68 7.21
C ILE A 189 13.15 -0.82 6.53
N GLN A 190 12.13 -0.38 7.23
CA GLN A 190 10.79 -0.19 6.70
C GLN A 190 10.21 1.13 7.21
N CYS A 191 9.31 1.70 6.43
CA CYS A 191 8.58 2.89 6.85
C CYS A 191 7.13 2.80 6.43
N VAL A 192 6.24 3.21 7.32
CA VAL A 192 4.80 3.34 7.04
C VAL A 192 4.38 4.76 7.40
N PHE A 193 3.71 5.41 6.49
CA PHE A 193 3.13 6.74 6.69
C PHE A 193 1.64 6.68 6.46
N MET A 194 0.87 7.12 7.43
CA MET A 194 -0.59 7.14 7.34
C MET A 194 -1.12 8.56 7.45
N THR A 195 -1.94 8.92 6.49
CA THR A 195 -2.71 10.16 6.44
C THR A 195 -4.04 9.90 5.76
N GLN A 196 -4.98 10.80 5.91
CA GLN A 196 -6.31 10.72 5.31
C GLN A 196 -6.60 12.03 4.57
N PHE A 197 -6.03 12.15 3.36
CA PHE A 197 -6.16 13.34 2.53
C PHE A 197 -6.29 12.97 1.05
N MET A 198 -7.40 13.36 0.41
CA MET A 198 -7.74 13.06 -0.98
C MET A 198 -7.65 14.28 -1.91
N PRO A 199 -7.03 14.15 -3.08
CA PRO A 199 -6.09 13.09 -3.44
C PRO A 199 -4.77 13.23 -2.65
N GLY A 200 -4.11 12.12 -2.37
CA GLY A 200 -2.74 12.12 -1.85
C GLY A 200 -1.77 12.80 -2.82
N GLY A 201 -0.51 13.05 -2.40
CA GLY A 201 0.54 13.62 -3.25
C GLY A 201 0.42 15.13 -3.52
N ARG A 202 -0.65 15.77 -3.09
CA ARG A 202 -0.78 17.24 -3.24
C ARG A 202 0.27 18.04 -2.47
N TYR A 203 0.81 17.45 -1.45
CA TYR A 203 1.94 17.97 -0.69
C TYR A 203 3.10 16.99 -0.76
N PRO A 204 4.34 17.43 -0.96
CA PRO A 204 5.50 16.54 -1.12
C PRO A 204 5.98 15.97 0.23
N ILE A 205 5.04 15.60 1.11
CA ILE A 205 5.34 15.09 2.46
C ILE A 205 6.05 13.75 2.38
N GLN A 206 5.67 12.90 1.42
CA GLN A 206 6.23 11.57 1.26
C GLN A 206 7.69 11.62 0.82
N GLU A 207 8.02 12.54 -0.10
CA GLU A 207 9.38 12.79 -0.56
C GLU A 207 10.24 13.32 0.59
N TYR A 208 9.74 14.31 1.33
CA TYR A 208 10.44 14.84 2.51
C TYR A 208 10.66 13.78 3.57
N LEU A 209 9.64 12.97 3.86
CA LEU A 209 9.77 11.88 4.83
C LEU A 209 10.85 10.88 4.41
N ARG A 210 10.88 10.49 3.13
CA ARG A 210 11.91 9.58 2.62
C ARG A 210 13.31 10.19 2.75
N HIS A 211 13.49 11.42 2.35
CA HIS A 211 14.78 12.10 2.52
C HIS A 211 15.23 12.19 3.99
N LEU A 212 14.31 12.49 4.91
CA LEU A 212 14.62 12.55 6.34
C LEU A 212 15.03 11.17 6.89
N VAL A 213 14.29 10.12 6.53
CA VAL A 213 14.61 8.75 6.96
C VAL A 213 15.96 8.32 6.41
N CYS A 214 16.20 8.47 5.10
CA CYS A 214 17.49 8.09 4.50
C CYS A 214 18.65 8.93 5.05
N SER A 215 18.44 10.21 5.33
CA SER A 215 19.49 11.08 5.92
C SER A 215 19.81 10.75 7.38
N ALA A 216 18.99 9.98 8.06
CA ALA A 216 19.23 9.52 9.42
C ALA A 216 20.06 8.24 9.48
N ILE A 217 20.30 7.57 8.37
CA ILE A 217 21.18 6.41 8.27
C ILE A 217 22.64 6.93 8.25
N ILE A 218 23.44 6.55 9.22
CA ILE A 218 24.79 7.10 9.45
C ILE A 218 25.90 6.05 9.52
N ASP A 219 25.58 4.77 9.38
CA ASP A 219 26.49 3.62 9.53
C ASP A 219 26.35 2.60 8.39
#